data_eaea2c847dff2a6d4701a43b133f5cf6
#
_entry.id   eaea2c847dff2a6d4701a43b133f5cf6
#
_cell.length_a   1.000
_cell.length_b   1.000
_cell.length_c   1.000
_cell.angle_alpha   90.00
_cell.angle_beta   90.00
_cell.angle_gamma   90.00
#
_symmetry.space_group_name_H-M   'P 1'
#
loop_
_entity.id
_entity.type
_entity.pdbx_description
1 polymer ?
#
loop_
_entity_poly.entity_id
_entity_poly.type
_entity_poly.pdbx_seq_one_letter_code
_entity_poly.pdbx_strand_id
1 'polypeptide(L)'
;MPYPEIMIRPFREDLTRIGVEELRTPEAVDDAVKNTSGTLMIVVNSVCGCAAGKARPGIALALGNEIKPDRVTTVFAGADIEATDRARSYFTGYGPSSPSIGILKDGELVYMMERYQIEGRGPEQIANELTQAFDKFCAPATMAAV
;
A
#
# COMPACT_ATOMS: atom_id res chain seq x y z
N MET A 1 -11.70 2.26 20.03
CA MET A 1 -11.31 3.70 19.93
C MET A 1 -10.19 3.85 18.93
N PRO A 2 -10.31 4.78 17.98
CA PRO A 2 -9.19 5.05 17.08
C PRO A 2 -8.04 5.71 17.83
N TYR A 3 -6.83 5.54 17.31
CA TYR A 3 -5.66 6.17 17.90
C TYR A 3 -5.78 7.70 17.80
N PRO A 4 -5.28 8.45 18.81
CA PRO A 4 -5.26 9.91 18.73
C PRO A 4 -4.44 10.38 17.53
N GLU A 5 -4.96 11.37 16.80
CA GLU A 5 -4.31 11.87 15.58
C GLU A 5 -2.90 12.41 15.87
N ILE A 6 -2.72 13.11 17.00
CA ILE A 6 -1.41 13.65 17.34
C ILE A 6 -0.34 12.56 17.49
N MET A 7 -0.74 11.38 17.93
CA MET A 7 0.15 10.24 18.11
C MET A 7 0.59 9.65 16.76
N ILE A 8 -0.32 9.53 15.82
CA ILE A 8 -0.06 8.81 14.56
C ILE A 8 0.35 9.72 13.41
N ARG A 9 0.25 11.03 13.56
CA ARG A 9 0.62 11.97 12.51
C ARG A 9 2.02 11.72 11.93
N PRO A 10 3.06 11.50 12.75
CA PRO A 10 4.38 11.19 12.20
C PRO A 10 4.39 9.93 11.34
N PHE A 11 3.58 8.93 11.69
CA PHE A 11 3.51 7.68 10.93
C PHE A 11 2.79 7.87 9.60
N ARG A 12 1.79 8.76 9.56
CA ARG A 12 1.15 9.15 8.30
C ARG A 12 2.15 9.89 7.41
N GLU A 13 2.91 10.80 8.01
CA GLU A 13 3.88 11.63 7.28
C GLU A 13 5.02 10.82 6.67
N ASP A 14 5.40 9.69 7.28
CA ASP A 14 6.40 8.80 6.71
C ASP A 14 6.06 8.38 5.28
N LEU A 15 4.78 8.25 4.97
CA LEU A 15 4.32 7.90 3.63
C LEU A 15 3.92 9.12 2.80
N THR A 16 3.19 10.07 3.37
CA THR A 16 2.76 11.25 2.60
C THR A 16 3.93 12.09 2.13
N ARG A 17 5.00 12.13 2.90
CA ARG A 17 6.22 12.85 2.56
C ARG A 17 6.87 12.32 1.29
N ILE A 18 6.69 11.04 0.97
CA ILE A 18 7.25 10.42 -0.23
C ILE A 18 6.24 10.31 -1.36
N GLY A 19 5.10 11.02 -1.25
CA GLY A 19 4.12 11.09 -2.33
C GLY A 19 2.99 10.09 -2.26
N VAL A 20 2.85 9.35 -1.16
CA VAL A 20 1.74 8.42 -0.98
C VAL A 20 0.49 9.20 -0.57
N GLU A 21 -0.62 8.99 -1.28
CA GLU A 21 -1.87 9.70 -1.04
C GLU A 21 -2.68 9.04 0.08
N GLU A 22 -3.12 9.82 1.06
CA GLU A 22 -3.96 9.30 2.14
C GLU A 22 -5.41 9.16 1.71
N LEU A 23 -6.00 8.00 2.01
CA LEU A 23 -7.42 7.74 1.81
C LEU A 23 -8.04 7.55 3.20
N ARG A 24 -8.80 8.53 3.66
CA ARG A 24 -9.29 8.57 5.04
C ARG A 24 -10.76 8.19 5.19
N THR A 25 -11.47 8.00 4.09
CA THR A 25 -12.90 7.63 4.09
C THR A 25 -13.15 6.48 3.12
N PRO A 26 -14.24 5.70 3.33
CA PRO A 26 -14.60 4.66 2.37
C PRO A 26 -14.84 5.21 0.96
N GLU A 27 -15.42 6.41 0.86
CA GLU A 27 -15.68 7.07 -0.42
C GLU A 27 -14.39 7.39 -1.15
N ALA A 28 -13.36 7.84 -0.42
CA ALA A 28 -12.04 8.10 -1.00
C ALA A 28 -11.41 6.83 -1.54
N VAL A 29 -11.57 5.71 -0.81
CA VAL A 29 -11.07 4.40 -1.27
C VAL A 29 -11.79 3.98 -2.56
N ASP A 30 -13.10 4.04 -2.58
CA ASP A 30 -13.89 3.67 -3.76
C ASP A 30 -13.54 4.55 -4.96
N ASP A 31 -13.38 5.85 -4.74
CA ASP A 31 -12.98 6.78 -5.79
C ASP A 31 -11.61 6.43 -6.38
N ALA A 32 -10.64 6.11 -5.51
CA ALA A 32 -9.31 5.71 -5.96
C ALA A 32 -9.37 4.45 -6.82
N VAL A 33 -10.15 3.46 -6.38
CA VAL A 33 -10.29 2.19 -7.13
C VAL A 33 -10.97 2.42 -8.48
N LYS A 34 -12.08 3.17 -8.49
CA LYS A 34 -12.88 3.39 -9.70
C LYS A 34 -12.19 4.31 -10.71
N ASN A 35 -11.46 5.31 -10.23
CA ASN A 35 -10.90 6.35 -11.08
C ASN A 35 -9.43 6.14 -11.44
N THR A 36 -8.83 5.03 -11.00
CA THR A 36 -7.47 4.69 -11.40
C THR A 36 -7.53 3.71 -12.58
N SER A 37 -7.12 4.21 -13.72
CA SER A 37 -6.92 3.38 -14.92
C SER A 37 -5.53 2.79 -14.82
N GLY A 38 -5.45 1.45 -14.76
CA GLY A 38 -4.16 0.77 -14.58
C GLY A 38 -3.94 0.28 -13.14
N THR A 39 -2.79 0.57 -12.57
CA THR A 39 -2.38 -0.02 -11.28
C THR A 39 -2.50 0.96 -10.12
N LEU A 40 -3.08 0.47 -9.01
CA LEU A 40 -3.25 1.20 -7.77
C LEU A 40 -2.66 0.38 -6.64
N MET A 41 -1.69 0.95 -5.93
CA MET A 41 -1.18 0.33 -4.71
C MET A 41 -1.89 0.94 -3.51
N ILE A 42 -2.35 0.08 -2.60
CA ILE A 42 -2.93 0.51 -1.33
C ILE A 42 -2.09 -0.08 -0.21
N VAL A 43 -1.52 0.79 0.62
CA VAL A 43 -0.76 0.40 1.80
C VAL A 43 -1.66 0.50 3.01
N VAL A 44 -1.79 -0.58 3.77
CA VAL A 44 -2.44 -0.54 5.08
C VAL A 44 -1.34 -0.22 6.08
N ASN A 45 -1.26 1.05 6.49
CA ASN A 45 -0.27 1.54 7.45
C ASN A 45 -0.70 1.17 8.87
N SER A 46 0.22 1.16 9.81
CA SER A 46 -0.09 0.86 11.21
C SER A 46 0.95 1.43 12.17
N VAL A 47 0.65 1.35 13.47
CA VAL A 47 1.55 1.83 14.51
C VAL A 47 2.63 0.81 14.90
N CYS A 48 2.55 -0.43 14.42
CA CYS A 48 3.45 -1.48 14.89
C CYS A 48 4.88 -1.30 14.41
N GLY A 49 5.83 -1.96 15.10
CA GLY A 49 7.24 -1.92 14.74
C GLY A 49 7.53 -2.42 13.33
N CYS A 50 6.74 -3.37 12.83
CA CYS A 50 6.87 -3.87 11.46
C CYS A 50 6.60 -2.78 10.42
N ALA A 51 5.66 -1.89 10.71
CA ALA A 51 5.39 -0.75 9.83
C ALA A 51 6.54 0.26 9.90
N ALA A 52 6.98 0.61 11.11
CA ALA A 52 8.00 1.63 11.32
C ALA A 52 9.38 1.21 10.78
N GLY A 53 9.80 -0.01 11.09
CA GLY A 53 11.16 -0.45 10.78
C GLY A 53 11.29 -1.24 9.50
N LYS A 54 10.21 -1.63 8.87
CA LYS A 54 10.21 -2.54 7.71
C LYS A 54 9.35 -2.05 6.56
N ALA A 55 8.03 -1.97 6.76
CA ALA A 55 7.11 -1.64 5.67
C ALA A 55 7.34 -0.23 5.11
N ARG A 56 7.29 0.79 5.97
CA ARG A 56 7.44 2.17 5.48
C ARG A 56 8.80 2.43 4.81
N PRO A 57 9.95 2.02 5.44
CA PRO A 57 11.23 2.18 4.75
C PRO A 57 11.33 1.37 3.46
N GLY A 58 10.77 0.16 3.43
CA GLY A 58 10.77 -0.67 2.23
C GLY A 58 9.98 -0.04 1.09
N ILE A 59 8.82 0.54 1.40
CA ILE A 59 8.01 1.26 0.42
C ILE A 59 8.80 2.46 -0.12
N ALA A 60 9.45 3.22 0.76
CA ALA A 60 10.24 4.37 0.34
C ALA A 60 11.32 3.98 -0.66
N LEU A 61 12.03 2.88 -0.39
CA LEU A 61 13.05 2.38 -1.32
C LEU A 61 12.42 1.90 -2.64
N ALA A 62 11.31 1.18 -2.57
CA ALA A 62 10.65 0.64 -3.76
C ALA A 62 10.15 1.74 -4.70
N LEU A 63 9.68 2.84 -4.15
CA LEU A 63 9.16 3.96 -4.97
C LEU A 63 10.27 4.70 -5.75
N GLY A 64 11.53 4.36 -5.50
CA GLY A 64 12.65 4.80 -6.33
C GLY A 64 12.79 3.99 -7.62
N ASN A 65 12.04 2.90 -7.79
CA ASN A 65 12.10 2.07 -8.98
C ASN A 65 11.56 2.83 -10.19
N GLU A 66 12.09 2.53 -11.37
CA GLU A 66 11.65 3.16 -12.61
C GLU A 66 10.19 2.83 -12.92
N ILE A 67 9.82 1.55 -12.75
CA ILE A 67 8.45 1.08 -12.95
C ILE A 67 7.75 1.10 -11.59
N LYS A 68 6.62 1.80 -11.52
CA LYS A 68 5.82 1.99 -10.28
C LYS A 68 4.34 1.87 -10.59
N PRO A 69 3.50 1.64 -9.56
CA PRO A 69 2.05 1.75 -9.77
C PRO A 69 1.66 3.14 -10.27
N ASP A 70 0.61 3.21 -11.05
CA ASP A 70 0.09 4.48 -11.57
C ASP A 70 -0.34 5.41 -10.44
N ARG A 71 -0.81 4.83 -9.34
CA ARG A 71 -1.23 5.58 -8.17
C ARG A 71 -0.85 4.81 -6.91
N VAL A 72 -0.34 5.52 -5.90
CA VAL A 72 0.08 4.93 -4.62
C VAL A 72 -0.69 5.60 -3.49
N THR A 73 -1.41 4.81 -2.71
CA THR A 73 -2.32 5.30 -1.68
C THR A 73 -2.11 4.54 -0.37
N THR A 74 -2.68 5.07 0.71
CA THR A 74 -2.60 4.42 2.03
C THR A 74 -3.88 4.67 2.84
N VAL A 75 -4.22 3.68 3.64
CA VAL A 75 -5.20 3.78 4.72
C VAL A 75 -4.49 3.46 6.02
N PHE A 76 -5.01 3.93 7.16
CA PHE A 76 -4.36 3.73 8.46
C PHE A 76 -5.21 2.82 9.35
N ALA A 77 -4.71 1.60 9.58
CA ALA A 77 -5.39 0.62 10.43
C ALA A 77 -5.42 1.10 11.88
N GLY A 78 -6.58 1.03 12.50
CA GLY A 78 -6.78 1.48 13.88
C GLY A 78 -7.05 2.96 14.03
N ALA A 79 -7.01 3.73 12.94
CA ALA A 79 -7.32 5.17 12.95
C ALA A 79 -8.44 5.49 11.96
N ASP A 80 -8.25 5.18 10.69
CA ASP A 80 -9.27 5.36 9.65
C ASP A 80 -9.97 4.01 9.45
N ILE A 81 -10.76 3.62 10.42
CA ILE A 81 -11.32 2.27 10.54
C ILE A 81 -12.17 1.90 9.33
N GLU A 82 -13.10 2.79 8.96
CA GLU A 82 -14.01 2.52 7.84
C GLU A 82 -13.29 2.51 6.49
N ALA A 83 -12.32 3.41 6.30
CA ALA A 83 -11.50 3.43 5.10
C ALA A 83 -10.66 2.14 4.99
N THR A 84 -10.10 1.69 6.11
CA THR A 84 -9.31 0.46 6.16
C THR A 84 -10.17 -0.76 5.81
N ASP A 85 -11.37 -0.84 6.39
CA ASP A 85 -12.30 -1.93 6.09
C ASP A 85 -12.68 -1.95 4.61
N ARG A 86 -12.90 -0.76 4.02
CA ARG A 86 -13.23 -0.67 2.60
C ARG A 86 -12.06 -1.10 1.72
N ALA A 87 -10.85 -0.69 2.06
CA ALA A 87 -9.65 -1.12 1.33
C ALA A 87 -9.49 -2.64 1.37
N ARG A 88 -9.67 -3.22 2.56
CA ARG A 88 -9.60 -4.67 2.74
C ARG A 88 -10.66 -5.43 1.95
N SER A 89 -11.80 -4.82 1.69
CA SER A 89 -12.84 -5.46 0.88
C SER A 89 -12.39 -5.69 -0.57
N TYR A 90 -11.40 -4.95 -1.03
CA TYR A 90 -10.80 -5.14 -2.35
C TYR A 90 -9.66 -6.15 -2.35
N PHE A 91 -9.17 -6.54 -1.18
CA PHE A 91 -8.12 -7.56 -1.04
C PHE A 91 -8.76 -8.95 -0.98
N THR A 92 -9.38 -9.34 -2.07
CA THR A 92 -10.17 -10.57 -2.15
C THR A 92 -9.31 -11.81 -1.91
N GLY A 93 -9.79 -12.70 -1.05
CA GLY A 93 -9.09 -13.94 -0.73
C GLY A 93 -8.10 -13.83 0.43
N TYR A 94 -7.95 -12.65 1.02
CA TYR A 94 -7.00 -12.43 2.12
C TYR A 94 -7.71 -11.93 3.37
N GLY A 95 -7.31 -12.44 4.53
CA GLY A 95 -7.79 -11.94 5.81
C GLY A 95 -7.14 -10.62 6.18
N PRO A 96 -7.70 -9.91 7.18
CA PRO A 96 -7.13 -8.64 7.62
C PRO A 96 -5.72 -8.81 8.19
N SER A 97 -4.81 -7.95 7.80
CA SER A 97 -3.48 -7.85 8.40
C SER A 97 -2.98 -6.42 8.26
N SER A 98 -2.10 -6.00 9.16
CA SER A 98 -1.47 -4.68 9.12
C SER A 98 -0.10 -4.70 9.80
N PRO A 99 0.92 -4.12 9.17
CA PRO A 99 0.86 -3.51 7.84
C PRO A 99 0.66 -4.54 6.73
N SER A 100 0.10 -4.11 5.62
CA SER A 100 -0.04 -4.94 4.43
C SER A 100 -0.05 -4.05 3.19
N ILE A 101 0.20 -4.65 2.02
CA ILE A 101 0.30 -3.90 0.77
C ILE A 101 -0.41 -4.68 -0.32
N GLY A 102 -1.39 -4.06 -0.97
CA GLY A 102 -2.09 -4.66 -2.10
C GLY A 102 -1.89 -3.83 -3.36
N ILE A 103 -1.82 -4.49 -4.50
CA ILE A 103 -1.80 -3.83 -5.81
C ILE A 103 -3.02 -4.30 -6.59
N LEU A 104 -3.82 -3.34 -7.03
CA LEU A 104 -4.97 -3.60 -7.90
C LEU A 104 -4.63 -3.18 -9.32
N LYS A 105 -5.11 -3.94 -10.29
CA LYS A 105 -4.99 -3.56 -11.70
C LYS A 105 -6.39 -3.52 -12.28
N ASP A 106 -6.79 -2.34 -12.76
CA ASP A 106 -8.15 -2.11 -13.27
C ASP A 106 -9.20 -2.56 -12.25
N GLY A 107 -8.97 -2.26 -10.98
CA GLY A 107 -9.88 -2.55 -9.88
C GLY A 107 -9.82 -3.95 -9.30
N GLU A 108 -8.96 -4.83 -9.82
CA GLU A 108 -8.84 -6.20 -9.34
C GLU A 108 -7.48 -6.46 -8.70
N LEU A 109 -7.47 -7.17 -7.57
CA LEU A 109 -6.24 -7.49 -6.85
C LEU A 109 -5.35 -8.42 -7.67
N VAL A 110 -4.09 -7.99 -7.90
CA VAL A 110 -3.10 -8.80 -8.62
C VAL A 110 -1.90 -9.17 -7.76
N TYR A 111 -1.69 -8.49 -6.63
CA TYR A 111 -0.56 -8.75 -5.74
C TYR A 111 -0.92 -8.39 -4.31
N MET A 112 -0.45 -9.20 -3.36
CA MET A 112 -0.66 -8.94 -1.94
C MET A 112 0.61 -9.31 -1.16
N MET A 113 1.05 -8.38 -0.30
CA MET A 113 2.08 -8.65 0.70
C MET A 113 1.42 -8.50 2.07
N GLU A 114 1.36 -9.59 2.81
CA GLU A 114 0.71 -9.62 4.11
C GLU A 114 1.72 -9.38 5.24
N ARG A 115 1.21 -9.08 6.43
CA ARG A 115 2.04 -8.81 7.60
C ARG A 115 3.09 -9.89 7.86
N TYR A 116 2.71 -11.17 7.76
CA TYR A 116 3.66 -12.23 8.05
C TYR A 116 4.86 -12.23 7.11
N GLN A 117 4.67 -11.76 5.88
CA GLN A 117 5.76 -11.62 4.91
C GLN A 117 6.65 -10.42 5.24
N ILE A 118 6.06 -9.39 5.83
CA ILE A 118 6.78 -8.17 6.22
C ILE A 118 7.62 -8.44 7.48
N GLU A 119 7.03 -9.13 8.47
CA GLU A 119 7.70 -9.41 9.75
C GLU A 119 9.03 -10.12 9.58
N GLY A 120 9.12 -11.06 8.65
CA GLY A 120 10.31 -11.86 8.44
C GLY A 120 11.36 -11.23 7.56
N ARG A 121 11.18 -9.96 7.12
CA ARG A 121 12.05 -9.33 6.14
C ARG A 121 12.49 -7.95 6.58
N GLY A 122 13.66 -7.53 6.07
CA GLY A 122 14.12 -6.17 6.27
C GLY A 122 13.62 -5.25 5.16
N PRO A 123 13.84 -3.91 5.29
CA PRO A 123 13.36 -2.96 4.29
C PRO A 123 13.86 -3.24 2.87
N GLU A 124 15.12 -3.65 2.73
CA GLU A 124 15.69 -3.94 1.42
C GLU A 124 15.03 -5.14 0.75
N GLN A 125 14.72 -6.18 1.52
CA GLN A 125 14.03 -7.36 1.01
C GLN A 125 12.59 -7.02 0.59
N ILE A 126 11.92 -6.21 1.39
CA ILE A 126 10.57 -5.73 1.08
C ILE A 126 10.60 -4.90 -0.21
N ALA A 127 11.58 -4.00 -0.32
CA ALA A 127 11.74 -3.19 -1.53
C ALA A 127 11.99 -4.05 -2.76
N ASN A 128 12.84 -5.07 -2.64
CA ASN A 128 13.12 -5.98 -3.75
C ASN A 128 11.87 -6.72 -4.21
N GLU A 129 11.05 -7.19 -3.27
CA GLU A 129 9.81 -7.87 -3.63
C GLU A 129 8.80 -6.93 -4.27
N LEU A 130 8.69 -5.71 -3.74
CA LEU A 130 7.79 -4.72 -4.32
C LEU A 130 8.22 -4.32 -5.72
N THR A 131 9.53 -4.10 -5.94
CA THR A 131 10.01 -3.72 -7.28
C THR A 131 9.80 -4.84 -8.29
N GLN A 132 9.95 -6.10 -7.88
CA GLN A 132 9.63 -7.23 -8.73
C GLN A 132 8.14 -7.26 -9.10
N ALA A 133 7.27 -6.97 -8.12
CA ALA A 133 5.84 -6.88 -8.37
C ALA A 133 5.52 -5.70 -9.28
N PHE A 134 6.17 -4.56 -9.10
CA PHE A 134 6.00 -3.39 -9.98
C PHE A 134 6.40 -3.74 -11.41
N ASP A 135 7.55 -4.37 -11.58
CA ASP A 135 8.03 -4.75 -12.92
C ASP A 135 7.06 -5.72 -13.60
N LYS A 136 6.48 -6.61 -12.83
CA LYS A 136 5.55 -7.62 -13.35
C LYS A 136 4.17 -7.06 -13.67
N PHE A 137 3.60 -6.25 -12.78
CA PHE A 137 2.20 -5.83 -12.87
C PHE A 137 2.00 -4.40 -13.32
N CYS A 138 2.99 -3.54 -13.16
CA CYS A 138 2.85 -2.10 -13.41
C CYS A 138 3.57 -1.64 -14.68
N ALA A 139 4.25 -2.55 -15.38
CA ALA A 139 4.93 -2.19 -16.62
C ALA A 139 3.93 -1.70 -17.66
N PRO A 140 4.25 -0.61 -18.42
CA PRO A 140 3.39 -0.15 -19.49
C PRO A 140 3.15 -1.25 -20.53
N ALA A 141 1.98 -1.22 -21.17
CA ALA A 141 1.61 -2.20 -22.18
C ALA A 141 2.65 -2.28 -23.33
N THR A 142 3.26 -1.15 -23.67
CA THR A 142 4.30 -1.10 -24.69
C THR A 142 5.55 -1.88 -24.30
N MET A 143 5.90 -1.91 -23.01
CA MET A 143 7.03 -2.70 -22.52
C MET A 143 6.67 -4.18 -22.41
N ALA A 144 5.45 -4.49 -22.03
CA ALA A 144 4.97 -5.86 -21.90
C ALA A 144 4.86 -6.56 -23.26
N ALA A 145 4.72 -5.81 -24.34
CA ALA A 145 4.60 -6.34 -25.69
C ALA A 145 5.95 -6.69 -26.34
N VAL A 146 7.04 -6.33 -25.70
CA VAL A 146 8.40 -6.56 -26.23
C VAL A 146 8.99 -7.93 -25.76
#